data_bb0a779d04840d180a35c15d552a58bd
#
_entry.id   bb0a779d04840d180a35c15d552a58bd
#
_cell.length_a   1.000
_cell.length_b   1.000
_cell.length_c   1.000
_cell.angle_alpha   90.00
_cell.angle_beta   90.00
_cell.angle_gamma   90.00
#
_symmetry.space_group_name_H-M   'P 1'
#
loop_
_entity.id
_entity.type
_entity.pdbx_description
1 polymer ?
#
loop_
_entity_poly.entity_id
_entity_poly.type
_entity_poly.pdbx_seq_one_letter_code
_entity_poly.pdbx_strand_id
1 'polypeptide(L)'
;MHGTIPLALTKINESSYVLLFHTPRKKWLTQASWDKKFHTHIGIIDFSTIIGKEYGSAIRTTQGKLIFLMEPTIHDFIMKSERKTQIVYPKDLGYIVARTGLKNGSKVLEVGTGSGALATFLASIVKPEGHVYSFDVNPDFMEIAKRNLRKAGMSEYVTIYQHDPHHGVDIRNADVATVDLGDPWTVVDQVYDALRGGGAFVAICPTMNQIEKTATELKKSGYADIDCVELMIRNIEAREGMTRPSMRMIGHTTYLVFARKVEKLQETPAEPAHQEYEIVIMDKEGMSE
;
A
#
# COMPACT_ATOMS: atom_id res chain seq x y z
N MET A 1 26.54 -14.37 -30.00
CA MET A 1 26.00 -13.01 -30.26
C MET A 1 24.77 -12.84 -29.43
N HIS A 2 24.87 -12.14 -28.28
CA HIS A 2 23.68 -11.82 -27.45
C HIS A 2 23.04 -10.59 -28.08
N GLY A 3 21.95 -10.80 -28.80
CA GLY A 3 21.10 -9.72 -29.28
C GLY A 3 20.49 -8.99 -28.09
N THR A 4 20.96 -7.79 -27.81
CA THR A 4 20.34 -6.85 -26.88
C THR A 4 18.98 -6.49 -27.48
N ILE A 5 17.88 -7.00 -26.92
CA ILE A 5 16.54 -6.51 -27.23
C ILE A 5 16.55 -5.04 -26.79
N PRO A 6 16.38 -4.06 -27.70
CA PRO A 6 16.30 -2.67 -27.28
C PRO A 6 15.05 -2.56 -26.40
N LEU A 7 15.20 -2.14 -25.14
CA LEU A 7 14.09 -1.67 -24.34
C LEU A 7 13.40 -0.59 -25.16
N ALA A 8 12.20 -0.86 -25.63
CA ALA A 8 11.38 0.14 -26.30
C ALA A 8 11.09 1.25 -25.25
N LEU A 9 11.77 2.39 -25.40
CA LEU A 9 11.53 3.56 -24.56
C LEU A 9 10.04 3.93 -24.73
N THR A 10 9.31 3.89 -23.62
CA THR A 10 7.86 4.14 -23.65
C THR A 10 7.62 5.62 -23.90
N LYS A 11 6.90 5.94 -24.97
CA LYS A 11 6.53 7.31 -25.33
C LYS A 11 5.28 7.77 -24.59
N ILE A 12 5.25 9.04 -24.28
CA ILE A 12 4.07 9.70 -23.71
C ILE A 12 3.06 9.90 -24.82
N ASN A 13 1.91 9.24 -24.72
CA ASN A 13 0.79 9.37 -25.66
C ASN A 13 -0.32 10.23 -25.08
N GLU A 14 -1.31 10.56 -25.90
CA GLU A 14 -2.59 11.10 -25.43
C GLU A 14 -3.15 10.19 -24.33
N SER A 15 -3.66 10.79 -23.28
CA SER A 15 -4.18 10.11 -22.08
C SER A 15 -3.16 9.37 -21.20
N SER A 16 -1.87 9.35 -21.54
CA SER A 16 -0.82 8.84 -20.64
C SER A 16 -0.74 9.66 -19.36
N TYR A 17 -0.55 8.98 -18.21
CA TYR A 17 -0.21 9.67 -16.97
C TYR A 17 1.28 10.00 -16.95
N VAL A 18 1.60 11.23 -16.53
CA VAL A 18 2.98 11.74 -16.45
C VAL A 18 3.21 12.35 -15.08
N LEU A 19 4.30 11.98 -14.43
CA LEU A 19 4.80 12.65 -13.25
C LEU A 19 5.74 13.79 -13.71
N LEU A 20 5.26 15.01 -13.62
CA LEU A 20 6.04 16.22 -13.87
C LEU A 20 6.91 16.49 -12.64
N PHE A 21 8.21 16.22 -12.72
CA PHE A 21 9.12 16.32 -11.59
C PHE A 21 10.05 17.53 -11.74
N HIS A 22 10.05 18.40 -10.74
CA HIS A 22 11.01 19.51 -10.62
C HIS A 22 11.95 19.30 -9.42
N THR A 23 11.37 19.03 -8.25
CA THR A 23 12.09 18.69 -7.01
C THR A 23 11.27 17.68 -6.20
N PRO A 24 11.83 17.01 -5.17
CA PRO A 24 11.08 16.10 -4.32
C PRO A 24 9.78 16.69 -3.73
N ARG A 25 9.77 18.02 -3.47
CA ARG A 25 8.60 18.74 -2.95
C ARG A 25 7.71 19.34 -4.03
N LYS A 26 8.18 19.41 -5.28
CA LYS A 26 7.49 20.01 -6.42
C LYS A 26 7.38 19.02 -7.55
N LYS A 27 6.37 18.17 -7.46
CA LYS A 27 6.03 17.16 -8.44
C LYS A 27 4.52 17.03 -8.57
N TRP A 28 4.04 16.81 -9.79
CA TRP A 28 2.61 16.76 -10.12
C TRP A 28 2.32 15.56 -10.99
N LEU A 29 1.33 14.78 -10.59
CA LEU A 29 0.79 13.68 -11.39
C LEU A 29 -0.39 14.22 -12.21
N THR A 30 -0.33 14.06 -13.51
CA THR A 30 -1.36 14.55 -14.42
C THR A 30 -1.46 13.70 -15.66
N GLN A 31 -2.62 13.74 -16.33
CA GLN A 31 -2.85 13.06 -17.60
C GLN A 31 -2.52 14.00 -18.76
N ALA A 32 -1.81 13.46 -19.76
CA ALA A 32 -1.47 14.17 -20.98
C ALA A 32 -2.72 14.35 -21.89
N SER A 33 -2.87 15.53 -22.47
CA SER A 33 -3.88 15.82 -23.50
C SER A 33 -3.37 16.94 -24.39
N TRP A 34 -3.61 16.85 -25.72
CA TRP A 34 -3.11 17.82 -26.68
C TRP A 34 -3.47 19.27 -26.39
N ASP A 35 -4.71 19.50 -25.93
CA ASP A 35 -5.23 20.84 -25.68
C ASP A 35 -4.94 21.35 -24.26
N LYS A 36 -4.20 20.59 -23.45
CA LYS A 36 -3.98 20.90 -22.04
C LYS A 36 -2.76 21.79 -21.85
N LYS A 37 -2.97 22.87 -21.10
CA LYS A 37 -1.91 23.69 -20.50
C LYS A 37 -1.93 23.52 -19.00
N PHE A 38 -0.82 23.03 -18.42
CA PHE A 38 -0.71 22.79 -17.00
C PHE A 38 -0.05 23.97 -16.29
N HIS A 39 -0.82 24.65 -15.46
CA HIS A 39 -0.39 25.85 -14.74
C HIS A 39 0.25 25.47 -13.41
N THR A 40 1.45 25.97 -13.16
CA THR A 40 2.18 25.82 -11.91
C THR A 40 2.72 27.16 -11.44
N HIS A 41 3.12 27.26 -10.17
CA HIS A 41 3.80 28.46 -9.65
C HIS A 41 5.22 28.68 -10.21
N ILE A 42 5.74 27.75 -11.02
CA ILE A 42 7.04 27.85 -11.71
C ILE A 42 6.89 27.94 -13.23
N GLY A 43 5.69 28.31 -13.71
CA GLY A 43 5.37 28.53 -15.12
C GLY A 43 4.39 27.50 -15.66
N ILE A 44 4.07 27.66 -16.94
CA ILE A 44 3.09 26.87 -17.68
C ILE A 44 3.83 25.79 -18.47
N ILE A 45 3.25 24.61 -18.56
CA ILE A 45 3.68 23.50 -19.39
C ILE A 45 2.58 23.23 -20.42
N ASP A 46 2.94 23.30 -21.69
CA ASP A 46 2.05 22.94 -22.79
C ASP A 46 2.23 21.47 -23.14
N PHE A 47 1.15 20.69 -23.02
CA PHE A 47 1.20 19.25 -23.22
C PHE A 47 1.43 18.84 -24.68
N SER A 48 1.14 19.72 -25.64
CA SER A 48 1.53 19.50 -27.04
C SER A 48 3.03 19.34 -27.23
N THR A 49 3.83 19.88 -26.31
CA THR A 49 5.30 19.78 -26.33
C THR A 49 5.85 18.53 -25.68
N ILE A 50 5.03 17.76 -24.95
CA ILE A 50 5.45 16.55 -24.24
C ILE A 50 4.90 15.26 -24.84
N ILE A 51 3.73 15.30 -25.50
CA ILE A 51 3.21 14.15 -26.21
C ILE A 51 4.18 13.76 -27.35
N GLY A 52 4.48 12.46 -27.45
CA GLY A 52 5.49 11.90 -28.35
C GLY A 52 6.92 11.85 -27.80
N LYS A 53 7.22 12.55 -26.67
CA LYS A 53 8.49 12.43 -25.96
C LYS A 53 8.58 11.13 -25.17
N GLU A 54 9.79 10.71 -24.91
CA GLU A 54 10.06 9.56 -24.06
C GLU A 54 10.00 9.94 -22.57
N TYR A 55 9.54 9.02 -21.73
CA TYR A 55 9.73 9.17 -20.29
C TYR A 55 11.23 9.27 -19.97
N GLY A 56 11.58 10.06 -18.94
CA GLY A 56 12.94 10.42 -18.61
C GLY A 56 13.43 11.71 -19.29
N SER A 57 12.77 12.18 -20.37
CA SER A 57 13.14 13.44 -21.02
C SER A 57 12.85 14.66 -20.17
N ALA A 58 13.46 15.77 -20.55
CA ALA A 58 13.32 17.05 -19.87
C ALA A 58 12.72 18.12 -20.78
N ILE A 59 11.93 19.01 -20.18
CA ILE A 59 11.37 20.20 -20.81
C ILE A 59 11.61 21.44 -19.95
N ARG A 60 11.30 22.60 -20.49
CA ARG A 60 11.28 23.86 -19.72
C ARG A 60 9.88 24.45 -19.68
N THR A 61 9.52 25.00 -18.52
CA THR A 61 8.29 25.79 -18.38
C THR A 61 8.45 27.15 -19.09
N THR A 62 7.36 27.90 -19.23
CA THR A 62 7.39 29.27 -19.76
C THR A 62 8.30 30.21 -18.97
N GLN A 63 8.65 29.89 -17.74
CA GLN A 63 9.60 30.62 -16.89
C GLN A 63 11.01 30.02 -16.93
N GLY A 64 11.32 29.11 -17.87
CA GLY A 64 12.64 28.52 -18.04
C GLY A 64 13.00 27.43 -17.01
N LYS A 65 12.10 27.05 -16.10
CA LYS A 65 12.36 26.03 -15.08
C LYS A 65 12.35 24.64 -15.70
N LEU A 66 13.34 23.82 -15.30
CA LEU A 66 13.50 22.45 -15.79
C LEU A 66 12.48 21.52 -15.14
N ILE A 67 11.84 20.68 -15.93
CA ILE A 67 10.91 19.63 -15.54
C ILE A 67 11.34 18.32 -16.19
N PHE A 68 11.45 17.24 -15.43
CA PHE A 68 11.62 15.90 -15.94
C PHE A 68 10.27 15.21 -16.10
N LEU A 69 10.08 14.50 -17.20
CA LEU A 69 8.88 13.74 -17.53
C LEU A 69 9.08 12.30 -17.08
N MET A 70 8.55 11.94 -15.92
CA MET A 70 8.74 10.59 -15.37
C MET A 70 7.50 9.73 -15.57
N GLU A 71 7.71 8.42 -15.82
CA GLU A 71 6.64 7.45 -15.74
C GLU A 71 6.19 7.31 -14.28
N PRO A 72 4.89 7.47 -14.00
CA PRO A 72 4.40 7.37 -12.63
C PRO A 72 4.51 5.94 -12.11
N THR A 73 5.00 5.78 -10.89
CA THR A 73 4.96 4.52 -10.16
C THR A 73 3.63 4.37 -9.39
N ILE A 74 3.34 3.16 -8.92
CA ILE A 74 2.17 2.94 -8.05
C ILE A 74 2.24 3.79 -6.77
N HIS A 75 3.45 4.04 -6.26
CA HIS A 75 3.69 4.97 -5.15
C HIS A 75 3.18 6.38 -5.47
N ASP A 76 3.43 6.89 -6.69
CA ASP A 76 3.00 8.23 -7.09
C ASP A 76 1.47 8.32 -7.18
N PHE A 77 0.80 7.29 -7.71
CA PHE A 77 -0.66 7.21 -7.74
C PHE A 77 -1.25 7.22 -6.33
N ILE A 78 -0.72 6.43 -5.40
CA ILE A 78 -1.18 6.37 -4.01
C ILE A 78 -0.98 7.72 -3.31
N MET A 79 0.22 8.29 -3.40
CA MET A 79 0.57 9.54 -2.71
C MET A 79 -0.13 10.77 -3.29
N LYS A 80 -0.58 10.71 -4.56
CA LYS A 80 -1.33 11.76 -5.27
C LYS A 80 -2.81 11.42 -5.46
N SER A 81 -3.29 10.36 -4.83
CA SER A 81 -4.71 9.98 -4.87
C SER A 81 -5.60 11.09 -4.27
N GLU A 82 -6.79 11.20 -4.82
CA GLU A 82 -7.85 11.98 -4.20
C GLU A 82 -8.29 11.29 -2.91
N ARG A 83 -8.37 12.05 -1.81
CA ARG A 83 -8.68 11.44 -0.50
C ARG A 83 -9.48 12.36 0.40
N LYS A 84 -10.41 11.77 1.13
CA LYS A 84 -11.12 12.38 2.26
C LYS A 84 -10.71 11.76 3.60
N THR A 85 -9.96 10.62 3.55
CA THR A 85 -9.49 9.88 4.74
C THR A 85 -7.97 9.81 4.72
N GLN A 86 -7.38 9.38 5.82
CA GLN A 86 -5.96 8.98 5.85
C GLN A 86 -5.79 7.73 4.98
N ILE A 87 -4.60 7.57 4.42
CA ILE A 87 -4.22 6.40 3.63
C ILE A 87 -3.21 5.55 4.39
N VAL A 88 -3.19 4.26 4.12
CA VAL A 88 -2.09 3.40 4.53
C VAL A 88 -0.84 3.81 3.75
N TYR A 89 0.24 4.11 4.47
CA TYR A 89 1.45 4.63 3.84
C TYR A 89 2.27 3.53 3.15
N PRO A 90 3.05 3.88 2.12
CA PRO A 90 3.83 2.90 1.34
C PRO A 90 4.76 2.00 2.16
N LYS A 91 5.29 2.47 3.29
CA LYS A 91 6.11 1.65 4.19
C LYS A 91 5.33 0.47 4.78
N ASP A 92 4.08 0.74 5.17
CA ASP A 92 3.17 -0.24 5.74
C ASP A 92 2.67 -1.19 4.66
N LEU A 93 2.29 -0.66 3.50
CA LEU A 93 1.87 -1.43 2.33
C LEU A 93 2.92 -2.45 1.89
N GLY A 94 4.19 -2.03 1.79
CA GLY A 94 5.30 -2.93 1.41
C GLY A 94 5.50 -4.06 2.43
N TYR A 95 5.40 -3.75 3.72
CA TYR A 95 5.53 -4.74 4.78
C TYR A 95 4.36 -5.73 4.80
N ILE A 96 3.13 -5.26 4.58
CA ILE A 96 1.94 -6.13 4.44
C ILE A 96 2.20 -7.18 3.36
N VAL A 97 2.66 -6.78 2.17
CA VAL A 97 2.93 -7.72 1.08
C VAL A 97 4.01 -8.73 1.45
N ALA A 98 5.11 -8.27 2.02
CA ALA A 98 6.22 -9.15 2.42
C ALA A 98 5.79 -10.16 3.51
N ARG A 99 5.03 -9.71 4.52
CA ARG A 99 4.62 -10.53 5.66
C ARG A 99 3.51 -11.53 5.32
N THR A 100 2.63 -11.19 4.39
CA THR A 100 1.50 -12.04 3.97
C THR A 100 1.80 -12.96 2.80
N GLY A 101 2.90 -12.72 2.08
CA GLY A 101 3.25 -13.47 0.88
C GLY A 101 2.32 -13.20 -0.31
N LEU A 102 1.67 -12.03 -0.35
CA LEU A 102 0.87 -11.60 -1.50
C LEU A 102 1.68 -11.61 -2.78
N LYS A 103 1.07 -12.15 -3.84
CA LYS A 103 1.70 -12.31 -5.16
C LYS A 103 0.64 -12.30 -6.26
N ASN A 104 1.10 -12.34 -7.51
CA ASN A 104 0.20 -12.56 -8.66
C ASN A 104 -0.69 -13.80 -8.44
N GLY A 105 -1.97 -13.68 -8.77
CA GLY A 105 -2.98 -14.72 -8.60
C GLY A 105 -3.63 -14.78 -7.21
N SER A 106 -3.15 -14.00 -6.23
CA SER A 106 -3.75 -14.00 -4.88
C SER A 106 -5.14 -13.39 -4.88
N LYS A 107 -6.04 -14.00 -4.10
CA LYS A 107 -7.38 -13.49 -3.82
C LYS A 107 -7.36 -12.71 -2.51
N VAL A 108 -7.75 -11.46 -2.55
CA VAL A 108 -7.70 -10.55 -1.39
C VAL A 108 -9.09 -10.08 -1.00
N LEU A 109 -9.39 -10.13 0.29
CA LEU A 109 -10.51 -9.43 0.90
C LEU A 109 -9.99 -8.13 1.51
N GLU A 110 -10.60 -6.99 1.18
CA GLU A 110 -10.36 -5.71 1.83
C GLU A 110 -11.65 -5.24 2.51
N VAL A 111 -11.56 -4.94 3.78
CA VAL A 111 -12.64 -4.38 4.59
C VAL A 111 -12.26 -2.95 4.98
N GLY A 112 -13.02 -1.98 4.44
CA GLY A 112 -12.70 -0.56 4.52
C GLY A 112 -11.96 -0.08 3.26
N THR A 113 -12.71 0.18 2.17
CA THR A 113 -12.16 0.68 0.88
C THR A 113 -11.57 2.08 1.03
N GLY A 114 -12.22 2.95 1.78
CA GLY A 114 -11.84 4.34 1.92
C GLY A 114 -11.63 5.03 0.58
N SER A 115 -10.46 5.66 0.39
CA SER A 115 -10.09 6.29 -0.88
C SER A 115 -9.54 5.33 -1.95
N GLY A 116 -9.46 4.03 -1.65
CA GLY A 116 -8.94 2.99 -2.56
C GLY A 116 -7.43 2.96 -2.69
N ALA A 117 -6.69 3.58 -1.78
CA ALA A 117 -5.23 3.60 -1.83
C ALA A 117 -4.63 2.21 -1.58
N LEU A 118 -5.13 1.51 -0.55
CA LEU A 118 -4.74 0.14 -0.23
C LEU A 118 -5.17 -0.81 -1.35
N ALA A 119 -6.45 -0.75 -1.80
CA ALA A 119 -6.94 -1.54 -2.94
C ALA A 119 -6.10 -1.35 -4.20
N THR A 120 -5.70 -0.11 -4.52
CA THR A 120 -4.85 0.21 -5.68
C THR A 120 -3.49 -0.50 -5.58
N PHE A 121 -2.87 -0.48 -4.40
CA PHE A 121 -1.59 -1.15 -4.18
C PHE A 121 -1.73 -2.67 -4.25
N LEU A 122 -2.69 -3.25 -3.54
CA LEU A 122 -2.94 -4.69 -3.53
C LEU A 122 -3.22 -5.21 -4.94
N ALA A 123 -4.06 -4.51 -5.71
CA ALA A 123 -4.35 -4.84 -7.11
C ALA A 123 -3.08 -4.85 -7.97
N SER A 124 -2.16 -3.91 -7.76
CA SER A 124 -0.89 -3.86 -8.50
C SER A 124 0.02 -5.07 -8.25
N ILE A 125 -0.13 -5.73 -7.10
CA ILE A 125 0.64 -6.93 -6.72
C ILE A 125 -0.02 -8.21 -7.23
N VAL A 126 -1.36 -8.30 -7.12
CA VAL A 126 -2.05 -9.55 -7.42
C VAL A 126 -2.39 -9.75 -8.90
N LYS A 127 -2.36 -8.69 -9.71
CA LYS A 127 -2.62 -8.75 -11.16
C LYS A 127 -1.56 -9.58 -11.90
N PRO A 128 -1.85 -10.17 -13.11
CA PRO A 128 -3.14 -10.12 -13.81
C PRO A 128 -4.15 -11.19 -13.37
N GLU A 129 -3.76 -12.21 -12.62
CA GLU A 129 -4.59 -13.41 -12.34
C GLU A 129 -5.31 -13.33 -10.99
N GLY A 130 -4.88 -12.42 -10.10
CA GLY A 130 -5.51 -12.21 -8.79
C GLY A 130 -6.54 -11.09 -8.79
N HIS A 131 -7.27 -10.97 -7.67
CA HIS A 131 -8.34 -9.99 -7.53
C HIS A 131 -8.51 -9.50 -6.08
N VAL A 132 -8.91 -8.24 -5.93
CA VAL A 132 -9.25 -7.60 -4.65
C VAL A 132 -10.76 -7.41 -4.58
N TYR A 133 -11.36 -7.93 -3.53
CA TYR A 133 -12.77 -7.77 -3.18
C TYR A 133 -12.84 -6.81 -2.00
N SER A 134 -13.28 -5.59 -2.25
CA SER A 134 -13.24 -4.48 -1.30
C SER A 134 -14.64 -4.09 -0.85
N PHE A 135 -14.82 -3.83 0.44
CA PHE A 135 -16.10 -3.54 1.07
C PHE A 135 -16.08 -2.20 1.79
N ASP A 136 -17.09 -1.38 1.54
CA ASP A 136 -17.30 -0.11 2.25
C ASP A 136 -18.80 0.19 2.37
N VAL A 137 -19.19 0.90 3.40
CA VAL A 137 -20.58 1.35 3.60
C VAL A 137 -20.82 2.73 3.00
N ASN A 138 -19.77 3.52 2.79
CA ASN A 138 -19.85 4.92 2.39
C ASN A 138 -19.76 5.06 0.85
N PRO A 139 -20.86 5.43 0.15
CA PRO A 139 -20.88 5.59 -1.30
C PRO A 139 -19.91 6.68 -1.80
N ASP A 140 -19.70 7.74 -1.02
CA ASP A 140 -18.77 8.82 -1.41
C ASP A 140 -17.32 8.33 -1.47
N PHE A 141 -16.91 7.47 -0.52
CA PHE A 141 -15.58 6.89 -0.52
C PHE A 141 -15.41 5.93 -1.70
N MET A 142 -16.41 5.13 -1.99
CA MET A 142 -16.41 4.21 -3.13
C MET A 142 -16.24 4.97 -4.47
N GLU A 143 -16.91 6.10 -4.65
CA GLU A 143 -16.76 6.91 -5.87
C GLU A 143 -15.36 7.52 -6.00
N ILE A 144 -14.74 7.93 -4.87
CA ILE A 144 -13.34 8.38 -4.84
C ILE A 144 -12.42 7.20 -5.20
N ALA A 145 -12.63 6.04 -4.58
CA ALA A 145 -11.84 4.84 -4.84
C ALA A 145 -11.92 4.42 -6.31
N LYS A 146 -13.10 4.38 -6.91
CA LYS A 146 -13.29 4.07 -8.34
C LYS A 146 -12.51 5.03 -9.26
N ARG A 147 -12.49 6.34 -8.94
CA ARG A 147 -11.70 7.32 -9.69
C ARG A 147 -10.20 7.07 -9.55
N ASN A 148 -9.72 6.80 -8.34
CA ASN A 148 -8.30 6.52 -8.07
C ASN A 148 -7.84 5.22 -8.75
N LEU A 149 -8.62 4.14 -8.64
CA LEU A 149 -8.36 2.87 -9.32
C LEU A 149 -8.28 3.04 -10.85
N ARG A 150 -9.21 3.81 -11.43
CA ARG A 150 -9.19 4.11 -12.86
C ARG A 150 -7.93 4.87 -13.26
N LYS A 151 -7.55 5.90 -12.49
CA LYS A 151 -6.31 6.67 -12.73
C LYS A 151 -5.07 5.79 -12.70
N ALA A 152 -5.03 4.81 -11.79
CA ALA A 152 -3.91 3.88 -11.63
C ALA A 152 -3.96 2.67 -12.60
N GLY A 153 -5.01 2.52 -13.41
CA GLY A 153 -5.20 1.38 -14.31
C GLY A 153 -5.47 0.06 -13.57
N MET A 154 -6.10 0.13 -12.38
CA MET A 154 -6.35 -1.04 -11.52
C MET A 154 -7.83 -1.44 -11.43
N SER A 155 -8.73 -0.78 -12.17
CA SER A 155 -10.17 -1.02 -12.07
C SER A 155 -10.60 -2.46 -12.38
N GLU A 156 -9.90 -3.14 -13.27
CA GLU A 156 -10.22 -4.53 -13.67
C GLU A 156 -9.88 -5.56 -12.58
N TYR A 157 -9.03 -5.19 -11.62
CA TYR A 157 -8.52 -6.08 -10.58
C TYR A 157 -9.15 -5.82 -9.21
N VAL A 158 -10.16 -4.93 -9.14
CA VAL A 158 -10.85 -4.59 -7.89
C VAL A 158 -12.35 -4.55 -8.09
N THR A 159 -13.08 -5.32 -7.29
CA THR A 159 -14.54 -5.19 -7.17
C THR A 159 -14.87 -4.53 -5.84
N ILE A 160 -15.61 -3.43 -5.88
CA ILE A 160 -16.04 -2.70 -4.69
C ILE A 160 -17.52 -2.99 -4.42
N TYR A 161 -17.82 -3.46 -3.22
CA TYR A 161 -19.15 -3.75 -2.72
C TYR A 161 -19.60 -2.68 -1.72
N GLN A 162 -20.78 -2.12 -1.96
CA GLN A 162 -21.46 -1.30 -0.94
C GLN A 162 -22.19 -2.24 0.02
N HIS A 163 -21.51 -2.66 1.08
CA HIS A 163 -22.04 -3.62 2.03
C HIS A 163 -21.36 -3.46 3.38
N ASP A 164 -22.12 -3.62 4.45
CA ASP A 164 -21.58 -3.62 5.81
C ASP A 164 -20.98 -5.01 6.13
N PRO A 165 -19.66 -5.11 6.32
CA PRO A 165 -19.01 -6.38 6.58
C PRO A 165 -19.40 -7.04 7.90
N HIS A 166 -20.02 -6.32 8.85
CA HIS A 166 -20.58 -6.91 10.07
C HIS A 166 -21.71 -7.91 9.80
N HIS A 167 -22.39 -7.77 8.66
CA HIS A 167 -23.43 -8.71 8.23
C HIS A 167 -22.88 -9.91 7.44
N GLY A 168 -21.56 -10.09 7.49
CA GLY A 168 -20.84 -11.11 6.72
C GLY A 168 -20.37 -10.61 5.35
N VAL A 169 -19.48 -11.36 4.73
CA VAL A 169 -18.99 -11.10 3.37
C VAL A 169 -19.14 -12.39 2.54
N ASP A 170 -19.68 -12.27 1.34
CA ASP A 170 -19.85 -13.40 0.42
C ASP A 170 -18.56 -13.67 -0.39
N ILE A 171 -17.46 -13.73 0.33
CA ILE A 171 -16.14 -14.10 -0.20
C ILE A 171 -15.65 -15.33 0.56
N ARG A 172 -15.09 -16.28 -0.16
CA ARG A 172 -14.51 -17.49 0.43
C ARG A 172 -13.14 -17.76 -0.17
N ASN A 173 -12.31 -18.44 0.60
CA ASN A 173 -10.96 -18.86 0.20
C ASN A 173 -10.05 -17.68 -0.19
N ALA A 174 -10.17 -16.55 0.50
CA ALA A 174 -9.22 -15.45 0.35
C ALA A 174 -7.83 -15.85 0.92
N ASP A 175 -6.78 -15.51 0.22
CA ASP A 175 -5.40 -15.72 0.67
C ASP A 175 -5.03 -14.76 1.79
N VAL A 176 -5.48 -13.51 1.66
CA VAL A 176 -5.21 -12.43 2.60
C VAL A 176 -6.49 -11.61 2.79
N ALA A 177 -6.73 -11.19 4.02
CA ALA A 177 -7.72 -10.19 4.37
C ALA A 177 -7.04 -9.00 5.04
N THR A 178 -7.37 -7.78 4.59
CA THR A 178 -6.96 -6.52 5.20
C THR A 178 -8.18 -5.82 5.80
N VAL A 179 -8.04 -5.30 7.02
CA VAL A 179 -9.13 -4.62 7.74
C VAL A 179 -8.66 -3.23 8.16
N ASP A 180 -9.25 -2.20 7.57
CA ASP A 180 -8.98 -0.78 7.87
C ASP A 180 -10.28 -0.10 8.32
N LEU A 181 -10.72 -0.45 9.54
CA LEU A 181 -11.92 0.07 10.19
C LEU A 181 -11.57 0.76 11.51
N GLY A 182 -12.51 1.56 12.04
CA GLY A 182 -12.41 2.13 13.38
C GLY A 182 -12.40 1.07 14.48
N ASP A 183 -12.98 -0.09 14.23
CA ASP A 183 -13.20 -1.18 15.18
C ASP A 183 -12.92 -2.57 14.56
N PRO A 184 -11.68 -2.84 14.12
CA PRO A 184 -11.34 -4.03 13.35
C PRO A 184 -11.62 -5.36 14.07
N TRP A 185 -11.72 -5.36 15.40
CA TRP A 185 -12.06 -6.55 16.21
C TRP A 185 -13.49 -7.03 16.00
N THR A 186 -14.41 -6.17 15.51
CA THR A 186 -15.83 -6.49 15.36
C THR A 186 -16.13 -7.37 14.13
N VAL A 187 -15.20 -7.47 13.20
CA VAL A 187 -15.35 -8.24 11.94
C VAL A 187 -14.43 -9.46 11.86
N VAL A 188 -13.76 -9.81 12.95
CA VAL A 188 -12.77 -10.91 13.00
C VAL A 188 -13.37 -12.24 12.58
N ASP A 189 -14.56 -12.58 13.04
CA ASP A 189 -15.23 -13.85 12.68
C ASP A 189 -15.71 -13.87 11.23
N GLN A 190 -16.24 -12.77 10.71
CA GLN A 190 -16.64 -12.65 9.29
C GLN A 190 -15.44 -12.81 8.36
N VAL A 191 -14.30 -12.24 8.75
CA VAL A 191 -13.05 -12.38 8.02
C VAL A 191 -12.48 -13.80 8.14
N TYR A 192 -12.64 -14.44 9.32
CA TYR A 192 -12.27 -15.84 9.48
C TYR A 192 -12.99 -16.72 8.48
N ASP A 193 -14.30 -16.56 8.31
CA ASP A 193 -15.08 -17.36 7.38
C ASP A 193 -14.69 -17.12 5.92
N ALA A 194 -14.23 -15.93 5.59
CA ALA A 194 -13.79 -15.56 4.25
C ALA A 194 -12.40 -16.09 3.88
N LEU A 195 -11.50 -16.23 4.85
CA LEU A 195 -10.14 -16.69 4.63
C LEU A 195 -10.07 -18.20 4.37
N ARG A 196 -9.13 -18.64 3.52
CA ARG A 196 -8.73 -20.04 3.44
C ARG A 196 -7.95 -20.49 4.68
N GLY A 197 -7.80 -21.79 4.90
CA GLY A 197 -6.89 -22.32 5.92
C GLY A 197 -5.47 -21.80 5.71
N GLY A 198 -4.83 -21.31 6.77
CA GLY A 198 -3.52 -20.66 6.72
C GLY A 198 -3.50 -19.29 6.05
N GLY A 199 -4.64 -18.75 5.64
CA GLY A 199 -4.75 -17.39 5.08
C GLY A 199 -4.37 -16.33 6.11
N ALA A 200 -3.88 -15.18 5.64
CA ALA A 200 -3.39 -14.12 6.50
C ALA A 200 -4.47 -13.06 6.78
N PHE A 201 -4.58 -12.67 8.04
CA PHE A 201 -5.35 -11.51 8.51
C PHE A 201 -4.38 -10.36 8.78
N VAL A 202 -4.78 -9.14 8.38
CA VAL A 202 -4.04 -7.90 8.68
C VAL A 202 -5.02 -6.82 9.10
N ALA A 203 -4.88 -6.27 10.31
CA ALA A 203 -5.61 -5.06 10.70
C ALA A 203 -4.68 -3.85 10.72
N ILE A 204 -5.22 -2.72 10.27
CA ILE A 204 -4.60 -1.39 10.33
C ILE A 204 -5.19 -0.68 11.55
N CYS A 205 -4.35 -0.45 12.57
CA CYS A 205 -4.78 0.05 13.88
C CYS A 205 -4.08 1.36 14.20
N PRO A 206 -4.74 2.53 14.12
CA PRO A 206 -4.15 3.81 14.51
C PRO A 206 -3.79 3.94 15.99
N THR A 207 -4.36 3.11 16.88
CA THR A 207 -4.19 3.25 18.34
C THR A 207 -3.85 1.93 19.04
N MET A 208 -3.19 2.02 20.19
CA MET A 208 -2.87 0.86 21.05
C MET A 208 -4.12 0.11 21.53
N ASN A 209 -5.21 0.84 21.84
CA ASN A 209 -6.47 0.21 22.26
C ASN A 209 -7.08 -0.67 21.16
N GLN A 210 -6.92 -0.27 19.88
CA GLN A 210 -7.36 -1.09 18.76
C GLN A 210 -6.51 -2.35 18.62
N ILE A 211 -5.19 -2.25 18.81
CA ILE A 211 -4.29 -3.43 18.82
C ILE A 211 -4.74 -4.42 19.88
N GLU A 212 -4.89 -3.96 21.14
CA GLU A 212 -5.26 -4.80 22.26
C GLU A 212 -6.57 -5.56 22.01
N LYS A 213 -7.63 -4.84 21.61
CA LYS A 213 -8.92 -5.43 21.31
C LYS A 213 -8.86 -6.41 20.14
N THR A 214 -8.18 -6.03 19.05
CA THR A 214 -8.05 -6.88 17.87
C THR A 214 -7.26 -8.15 18.16
N ALA A 215 -6.11 -8.04 18.82
CA ALA A 215 -5.31 -9.20 19.19
C ALA A 215 -6.03 -10.13 20.17
N THR A 216 -6.82 -9.56 21.11
CA THR A 216 -7.64 -10.33 22.03
C THR A 216 -8.74 -11.11 21.30
N GLU A 217 -9.42 -10.51 20.33
CA GLU A 217 -10.49 -11.16 19.59
C GLU A 217 -9.93 -12.22 18.62
N LEU A 218 -8.80 -11.95 17.98
CA LEU A 218 -8.12 -12.93 17.12
C LEU A 218 -7.77 -14.21 17.87
N LYS A 219 -7.29 -14.13 19.13
CA LYS A 219 -6.99 -15.30 19.96
C LYS A 219 -8.20 -16.18 20.19
N LYS A 220 -9.40 -15.62 20.35
CA LYS A 220 -10.65 -16.35 20.58
C LYS A 220 -11.23 -16.94 19.30
N SER A 221 -10.96 -16.31 18.15
CA SER A 221 -11.65 -16.60 16.89
C SER A 221 -10.91 -17.59 15.97
N GLY A 222 -9.93 -18.33 16.46
CA GLY A 222 -9.22 -19.38 15.69
C GLY A 222 -8.10 -18.80 14.81
N TYR A 223 -7.35 -17.84 15.35
CA TYR A 223 -6.14 -17.33 14.72
C TYR A 223 -4.90 -17.64 15.57
N ALA A 224 -3.79 -17.86 14.88
CA ALA A 224 -2.46 -18.03 15.47
C ALA A 224 -1.45 -17.09 14.81
N ASP A 225 -0.18 -17.15 15.24
CA ASP A 225 0.91 -16.28 14.73
C ASP A 225 0.51 -14.79 14.78
N ILE A 226 -0.06 -14.38 15.94
CA ILE A 226 -0.51 -13.01 16.17
C ILE A 226 0.70 -12.17 16.49
N ASP A 227 0.98 -11.17 15.63
CA ASP A 227 2.12 -10.27 15.72
C ASP A 227 1.66 -8.82 15.52
N CYS A 228 2.18 -7.91 16.33
CA CYS A 228 1.81 -6.49 16.30
C CYS A 228 3.06 -5.65 16.11
N VAL A 229 3.09 -4.86 15.06
CA VAL A 229 4.28 -4.08 14.69
C VAL A 229 3.97 -2.62 14.37
N GLU A 230 4.95 -1.76 14.57
CA GLU A 230 5.00 -0.42 14.04
C GLU A 230 6.24 -0.26 13.17
N LEU A 231 6.07 0.33 11.99
CA LEU A 231 7.18 0.64 11.10
C LEU A 231 7.51 2.12 11.15
N MET A 232 8.80 2.42 11.26
CA MET A 232 9.32 3.79 11.20
C MET A 232 10.29 3.94 10.04
N ILE A 233 10.12 5.00 9.24
CA ILE A 233 11.06 5.38 8.18
C ILE A 233 11.71 6.70 8.55
N ARG A 234 13.04 6.72 8.56
CA ARG A 234 13.83 7.92 8.68
C ARG A 234 14.55 8.24 7.38
N ASN A 235 14.20 9.36 6.78
CA ASN A 235 14.86 9.84 5.58
C ASN A 235 16.29 10.32 5.88
N ILE A 236 17.18 10.16 4.89
CA ILE A 236 18.54 10.66 4.95
C ILE A 236 18.67 11.82 3.95
N GLU A 237 19.20 12.94 4.40
CA GLU A 237 19.62 14.05 3.55
C GLU A 237 21.05 13.78 3.09
N ALA A 238 21.19 13.20 1.89
CA ALA A 238 22.49 12.91 1.30
C ALA A 238 23.01 14.16 0.56
N ARG A 239 24.05 14.78 1.12
CA ARG A 239 24.75 15.93 0.53
C ARG A 239 26.24 15.74 0.76
N GLU A 240 27.03 16.04 -0.24
CA GLU A 240 28.49 15.98 -0.11
C GLU A 240 28.97 16.80 1.09
N GLY A 241 29.75 16.17 1.96
CA GLY A 241 30.26 16.77 3.21
C GLY A 241 29.24 17.01 4.33
N MET A 242 27.93 16.75 4.08
CA MET A 242 26.85 17.05 5.03
C MET A 242 25.74 15.99 5.07
N THR A 243 26.06 14.73 4.78
CA THR A 243 25.10 13.64 4.84
C THR A 243 24.67 13.38 6.27
N ARG A 244 23.36 13.43 6.52
CA ARG A 244 22.78 13.26 7.85
C ARG A 244 21.35 12.73 7.79
N PRO A 245 20.82 12.12 8.87
CA PRO A 245 19.40 11.85 8.99
C PRO A 245 18.57 13.14 8.93
N SER A 246 17.40 13.05 8.28
CA SER A 246 16.46 14.17 8.28
C SER A 246 16.01 14.50 9.71
N MET A 247 15.92 15.79 10.01
CA MET A 247 15.40 16.28 11.30
C MET A 247 13.87 16.11 11.40
N ARG A 248 13.18 16.01 10.27
CA ARG A 248 11.72 15.78 10.23
C ARG A 248 11.45 14.31 9.98
N MET A 249 10.72 13.69 10.89
CA MET A 249 10.24 12.32 10.81
C MET A 249 8.76 12.29 11.17
N ILE A 250 7.96 11.50 10.47
CA ILE A 250 6.63 11.14 10.93
C ILE A 250 6.83 9.97 11.90
N GLY A 251 6.63 10.23 13.18
CA GLY A 251 6.91 9.25 14.25
C GLY A 251 5.88 8.13 14.27
N HIS A 252 4.62 8.43 13.94
CA HIS A 252 3.53 7.46 13.95
C HIS A 252 2.63 7.64 12.73
N THR A 253 2.16 6.55 12.15
CA THR A 253 1.10 6.53 11.12
C THR A 253 0.03 5.53 11.47
N THR A 254 0.41 4.30 11.77
CA THR A 254 -0.46 3.20 12.17
C THR A 254 0.38 2.06 12.74
N TYR A 255 -0.27 1.19 13.48
CA TYR A 255 0.20 -0.15 13.84
C TYR A 255 -0.43 -1.17 12.92
N LEU A 256 0.24 -2.30 12.72
CA LEU A 256 -0.27 -3.43 11.96
C LEU A 256 -0.37 -4.64 12.89
N VAL A 257 -1.53 -5.29 12.86
CA VAL A 257 -1.77 -6.55 13.57
C VAL A 257 -1.89 -7.64 12.53
N PHE A 258 -1.00 -8.63 12.59
CA PHE A 258 -0.99 -9.79 11.71
C PHE A 258 -1.48 -11.02 12.45
N ALA A 259 -2.15 -11.93 11.74
CA ALA A 259 -2.50 -13.24 12.24
C ALA A 259 -2.70 -14.24 11.09
N ARG A 260 -2.74 -15.52 11.40
CA ARG A 260 -3.00 -16.59 10.43
C ARG A 260 -4.21 -17.42 10.87
N LYS A 261 -5.15 -17.65 9.93
CA LYS A 261 -6.28 -18.54 10.17
C LYS A 261 -5.79 -19.97 10.43
N VAL A 262 -6.19 -20.53 11.56
CA VAL A 262 -5.98 -21.94 11.89
C VAL A 262 -7.32 -22.63 12.19
N GLU A 263 -7.31 -23.93 12.31
CA GLU A 263 -8.52 -24.69 12.70
C GLU A 263 -8.95 -24.31 14.12
N LYS A 264 -10.24 -24.09 14.33
CA LYS A 264 -10.83 -23.88 15.67
C LYS A 264 -10.85 -25.25 16.37
N LEU A 265 -9.93 -25.46 17.28
CA LEU A 265 -9.95 -26.65 18.13
C LEU A 265 -11.01 -26.50 19.23
N GLN A 266 -11.71 -27.57 19.59
CA GLN A 266 -12.73 -27.56 20.65
C GLN A 266 -12.13 -27.37 22.06
N GLU A 267 -10.81 -27.57 22.21
CA GLU A 267 -10.06 -27.27 23.43
C GLU A 267 -9.05 -26.17 23.16
N THR A 268 -9.10 -25.10 23.94
CA THR A 268 -8.08 -24.05 23.89
C THR A 268 -6.77 -24.63 24.36
N PRO A 269 -5.69 -24.67 23.56
CA PRO A 269 -4.38 -25.07 24.07
C PRO A 269 -4.02 -24.12 25.23
N ALA A 270 -3.55 -24.68 26.33
CA ALA A 270 -2.96 -23.90 27.41
C ALA A 270 -1.91 -22.94 26.81
N GLU A 271 -1.94 -21.68 27.22
CA GLU A 271 -0.94 -20.70 26.75
C GLU A 271 0.45 -21.31 26.90
N PRO A 272 1.28 -21.35 25.85
CA PRO A 272 2.68 -21.67 26.05
C PRO A 272 3.23 -20.63 27.02
N ALA A 273 3.81 -21.11 28.11
CA ALA A 273 4.49 -20.26 29.08
C ALA A 273 5.38 -19.27 28.31
N HIS A 274 5.37 -18.00 28.74
CA HIS A 274 6.25 -16.98 28.17
C HIS A 274 7.63 -17.59 27.94
N GLN A 275 8.02 -17.79 26.69
CA GLN A 275 9.41 -18.04 26.38
C GLN A 275 10.16 -16.76 26.73
N GLU A 276 10.80 -16.76 27.88
CA GLU A 276 11.88 -15.82 28.17
C GLU A 276 12.89 -16.00 27.03
N TYR A 277 13.09 -14.97 26.25
CA TYR A 277 14.15 -14.94 25.25
C TYR A 277 15.47 -14.94 26.05
N GLU A 278 16.18 -16.07 26.10
CA GLU A 278 17.55 -16.08 26.52
C GLU A 278 18.34 -15.19 25.57
N ILE A 279 18.78 -14.02 26.11
CA ILE A 279 19.70 -13.15 25.39
C ILE A 279 21.05 -13.90 25.40
N VAL A 280 21.36 -14.58 24.32
CA VAL A 280 22.72 -15.11 24.11
C VAL A 280 23.64 -13.93 23.83
N ILE A 281 24.26 -13.40 24.89
CA ILE A 281 25.37 -12.48 24.76
C ILE A 281 26.55 -13.33 24.26
N MET A 282 26.91 -13.16 22.98
CA MET A 282 28.19 -13.71 22.50
C MET A 282 29.30 -12.91 23.15
N ASP A 283 29.93 -13.47 24.13
CA ASP A 283 31.15 -12.95 24.74
C ASP A 283 32.25 -12.89 23.65
N LYS A 284 32.82 -11.70 23.53
CA LYS A 284 33.98 -11.44 22.69
C LYS A 284 35.25 -11.95 23.38
N GLU A 285 35.36 -13.24 23.59
CA GLU A 285 36.65 -13.85 23.99
C GLU A 285 37.01 -14.96 23.02
N GLY A 286 37.92 -14.68 22.11
CA GLY A 286 38.45 -15.68 21.21
C GLY A 286 39.14 -15.10 19.96
N MET A 287 39.86 -13.97 20.09
CA MET A 287 40.89 -13.60 19.11
C MET A 287 42.13 -13.14 19.88
N SER A 288 42.90 -14.09 20.37
CA SER A 288 44.34 -13.91 20.67
C SER A 288 45.07 -15.14 20.16
N GLU A 289 46.01 -14.87 19.29
CA GLU A 289 47.06 -15.62 18.61
C GLU A 289 46.81 -15.93 17.15
#